data_0550065bf29c7bcec3d501a5431296ea
#
_entry.id   0550065bf29c7bcec3d501a5431296ea
#
_cell.length_a   1.000
_cell.length_b   1.000
_cell.length_c   1.000
_cell.angle_alpha   90.00
_cell.angle_beta   90.00
_cell.angle_gamma   90.00
#
_symmetry.space_group_name_H-M   'P 1'
#
loop_
_entity.id
_entity.type
_entity.pdbx_description
1 polymer ?
#
loop_
_entity_poly.entity_id
_entity_poly.type
_entity_poly.pdbx_seq_one_letter_code
_entity_poly.pdbx_strand_id
1 'polypeptide(L)'
;MTKIVVRSDDINGFFARARGAARRADRAERFDRCVTFSFEDPQRMFSVLSDARRSLMLEVMTEPKTISQLTQRLHRNRSAITKDVGMLEKLGLIISNRQANPGHGIQKVVRSIAPKIEMVATLG
;
A
#
# COMPACT_ATOMS: atom_id res chain seq x y z
N MET A 1 4.36 2.17 -17.33
CA MET A 1 3.28 1.69 -16.45
C MET A 1 3.63 0.32 -15.90
N THR A 2 3.58 0.13 -14.61
CA THR A 2 3.89 -1.14 -13.97
C THR A 2 2.62 -1.95 -13.77
N LYS A 3 2.65 -3.21 -14.17
CA LYS A 3 1.53 -4.13 -14.00
C LYS A 3 1.96 -5.30 -13.11
N ILE A 4 1.20 -5.55 -12.05
CA ILE A 4 1.42 -6.66 -11.13
C ILE A 4 0.22 -7.59 -11.21
N VAL A 5 0.47 -8.87 -11.52
CA VAL A 5 -0.59 -9.88 -11.65
C VAL A 5 -0.68 -10.67 -10.35
N VAL A 6 -1.88 -10.74 -9.78
CA VAL A 6 -2.18 -11.50 -8.57
C VAL A 6 -2.94 -12.76 -8.95
N ARG A 7 -2.34 -13.92 -8.69
CA ARG A 7 -2.98 -15.21 -8.95
C ARG A 7 -3.45 -15.83 -7.65
N SER A 8 -4.61 -16.47 -7.69
CA SER A 8 -5.26 -17.00 -6.49
C SER A 8 -4.47 -18.11 -5.78
N ASP A 9 -3.62 -18.84 -6.50
CA ASP A 9 -2.86 -19.98 -6.01
C ASP A 9 -1.42 -19.63 -5.59
N ASP A 10 -1.00 -18.37 -5.72
CA ASP A 10 0.39 -17.96 -5.49
C ASP A 10 0.47 -16.62 -4.74
N ILE A 11 -0.06 -16.61 -3.52
CA ILE A 11 -0.03 -15.40 -2.67
C ILE A 11 1.40 -15.01 -2.31
N ASN A 12 2.26 -15.98 -1.98
CA ASN A 12 3.65 -15.70 -1.61
C ASN A 12 4.43 -15.13 -2.78
N GLY A 13 4.24 -15.68 -3.97
CA GLY A 13 4.83 -15.16 -5.18
C GLY A 13 4.34 -13.75 -5.51
N PHE A 14 3.04 -13.50 -5.30
CA PHE A 14 2.49 -12.16 -5.46
C PHE A 14 3.17 -11.16 -4.52
N PHE A 15 3.29 -11.48 -3.24
CA PHE A 15 3.94 -10.59 -2.27
C PHE A 15 5.40 -10.31 -2.65
N ALA A 16 6.12 -11.34 -3.13
CA ALA A 16 7.50 -11.17 -3.57
C ALA A 16 7.59 -10.23 -4.78
N ARG A 17 6.70 -10.40 -5.77
CA ARG A 17 6.64 -9.55 -6.95
C ARG A 17 6.26 -8.12 -6.60
N ALA A 18 5.28 -7.95 -5.72
CA ALA A 18 4.84 -6.63 -5.26
C ALA A 18 5.96 -5.91 -4.51
N ARG A 19 6.67 -6.60 -3.61
CA ARG A 19 7.82 -6.02 -2.90
C ARG A 19 8.94 -5.64 -3.87
N GLY A 20 9.19 -6.47 -4.87
CA GLY A 20 10.18 -6.17 -5.91
C GLY A 20 9.84 -4.90 -6.68
N ALA A 21 8.57 -4.74 -7.06
CA ALA A 21 8.09 -3.55 -7.74
C ALA A 21 8.22 -2.31 -6.83
N ALA A 22 7.88 -2.44 -5.56
CA ALA A 22 8.02 -1.35 -4.58
C ALA A 22 9.48 -0.93 -4.40
N ARG A 23 10.40 -1.91 -4.31
CA ARG A 23 11.83 -1.63 -4.18
C ARG A 23 12.38 -0.95 -5.43
N ARG A 24 11.97 -1.35 -6.62
CA ARG A 24 12.37 -0.70 -7.87
C ARG A 24 11.87 0.73 -7.91
N ALA A 25 10.62 0.96 -7.51
CA ALA A 25 10.06 2.30 -7.43
C ALA A 25 10.81 3.17 -6.42
N ASP A 26 11.19 2.61 -5.26
CA ASP A 26 11.92 3.34 -4.23
C ASP A 26 13.35 3.70 -4.66
N ARG A 27 13.99 2.85 -5.48
CA ARG A 27 15.35 3.11 -6.00
C ARG A 27 15.36 4.01 -7.20
N ALA A 28 14.30 3.97 -8.01
CA ALA A 28 14.21 4.79 -9.21
C ALA A 28 13.88 6.22 -8.82
N GLU A 29 14.59 7.19 -9.36
CA GLU A 29 14.24 8.60 -9.22
C GLU A 29 12.93 8.92 -9.93
N ARG A 30 12.46 8.00 -10.79
CA ARG A 30 11.19 8.11 -11.51
C ARG A 30 10.30 6.94 -11.12
N PHE A 31 9.14 7.27 -10.55
CA PHE A 31 8.08 6.30 -10.32
C PHE A 31 7.22 6.18 -11.56
N ASP A 32 6.72 4.99 -11.84
CA ASP A 32 5.58 4.87 -12.73
C ASP A 32 4.42 5.67 -12.13
N ARG A 33 3.77 6.48 -12.95
CA ARG A 33 2.66 7.31 -12.48
C ARG A 33 1.43 6.47 -12.16
N CYS A 34 1.35 5.28 -12.71
CA CYS A 34 0.26 4.35 -12.48
C CYS A 34 0.80 2.94 -12.30
N VAL A 35 0.30 2.26 -11.27
CA VAL A 35 0.58 0.85 -11.03
C VAL A 35 -0.75 0.10 -11.09
N THR A 36 -0.79 -0.98 -11.85
CA THR A 36 -1.99 -1.80 -12.01
C THR A 36 -1.82 -3.14 -11.32
N PHE A 37 -2.75 -3.47 -10.43
CA PHE A 37 -2.84 -4.78 -9.79
C PHE A 37 -3.98 -5.56 -10.43
N SER A 38 -3.66 -6.70 -11.06
CA SER A 38 -4.63 -7.57 -11.70
C SER A 38 -4.90 -8.79 -10.84
N PHE A 39 -6.17 -9.03 -10.53
CA PHE A 39 -6.62 -10.15 -9.73
C PHE A 39 -7.41 -11.13 -10.61
N GLU A 40 -7.29 -12.43 -10.33
CA GLU A 40 -8.03 -13.46 -11.07
C GLU A 40 -9.54 -13.37 -10.82
N ASP A 41 -9.94 -12.90 -9.63
CA ASP A 41 -11.36 -12.76 -9.31
C ASP A 41 -11.61 -11.55 -8.41
N PRO A 42 -12.85 -10.98 -8.46
CA PRO A 42 -13.19 -9.81 -7.64
C PRO A 42 -13.16 -10.06 -6.14
N GLN A 43 -13.49 -11.27 -5.71
CA GLN A 43 -13.51 -11.61 -4.28
C GLN A 43 -12.12 -11.49 -3.67
N ARG A 44 -11.10 -11.96 -4.39
CA ARG A 44 -9.70 -11.81 -3.98
C ARG A 44 -9.31 -10.35 -3.86
N MET A 45 -9.71 -9.54 -4.83
CA MET A 45 -9.45 -8.11 -4.82
C MET A 45 -10.05 -7.44 -3.58
N PHE A 46 -11.30 -7.73 -3.26
CA PHE A 46 -11.98 -7.13 -2.11
C PHE A 46 -11.42 -7.63 -0.78
N SER A 47 -10.92 -8.87 -0.72
CA SER A 47 -10.29 -9.38 0.51
C SER A 47 -8.93 -8.73 0.77
N VAL A 48 -8.22 -8.34 -0.28
CA VAL A 48 -6.94 -7.65 -0.18
C VAL A 48 -7.15 -6.18 0.18
N LEU A 49 -8.07 -5.52 -0.51
CA LEU A 49 -8.36 -4.10 -0.31
C LEU A 49 -9.75 -3.92 0.31
N SER A 50 -9.83 -4.12 1.62
CA SER A 50 -11.06 -3.86 2.40
C SER A 50 -11.37 -2.37 2.40
N ASP A 51 -12.59 -2.01 2.80
CA ASP A 51 -13.00 -0.60 2.91
C ASP A 51 -12.04 0.20 3.81
N ALA A 52 -11.62 -0.40 4.93
CA ALA A 52 -10.70 0.24 5.86
C ALA A 52 -9.34 0.51 5.22
N ARG A 53 -8.80 -0.46 4.48
CA ARG A 53 -7.51 -0.31 3.79
C ARG A 53 -7.62 0.66 2.62
N ARG A 54 -8.75 0.64 1.92
CA ARG A 54 -9.02 1.59 0.84
C ARG A 54 -9.02 3.04 1.37
N SER A 55 -9.70 3.29 2.48
CA SER A 55 -9.72 4.61 3.11
C SER A 55 -8.32 5.07 3.51
N LEU A 56 -7.51 4.15 4.05
CA LEU A 56 -6.12 4.43 4.40
C LEU A 56 -5.30 4.79 3.15
N MET A 57 -5.46 4.03 2.08
CA MET A 57 -4.78 4.30 0.81
C MET A 57 -5.12 5.68 0.27
N LEU A 58 -6.40 6.06 0.29
CA LEU A 58 -6.83 7.37 -0.19
C LEU A 58 -6.16 8.51 0.60
N GLU A 59 -5.98 8.34 1.89
CA GLU A 59 -5.29 9.33 2.72
C GLU A 59 -3.82 9.48 2.34
N VAL A 60 -3.10 8.38 2.17
CA VAL A 60 -1.66 8.45 1.84
C VAL A 60 -1.42 8.82 0.36
N MET A 61 -2.41 8.64 -0.50
CA MET A 61 -2.31 9.04 -1.89
C MET A 61 -2.42 10.55 -2.09
N THR A 62 -3.04 11.26 -1.16
CA THR A 62 -3.07 12.72 -1.20
C THR A 62 -1.72 13.32 -0.80
N GLU A 63 -1.13 12.79 0.26
CA GLU A 63 0.21 13.17 0.73
C GLU A 63 0.72 12.12 1.71
N PRO A 64 2.05 12.02 1.90
CA PRO A 64 2.60 11.13 2.93
C PRO A 64 2.08 11.50 4.31
N LYS A 65 1.84 10.49 5.14
CA LYS A 65 1.30 10.67 6.49
C LYS A 65 2.01 9.77 7.50
N THR A 66 2.11 10.26 8.74
CA THR A 66 2.58 9.45 9.86
C THR A 66 1.46 8.54 10.36
N ILE A 67 1.81 7.52 11.13
CA ILE A 67 0.81 6.65 11.78
C ILE A 67 -0.13 7.50 12.65
N SER A 68 0.39 8.46 13.40
CA SER A 68 -0.43 9.34 14.25
C SER A 68 -1.44 10.15 13.44
N GLN A 69 -1.01 10.70 12.31
CA GLN A 69 -1.92 11.42 11.41
C GLN A 69 -3.02 10.53 10.87
N LEU A 70 -2.69 9.29 10.51
CA LEU A 70 -3.66 8.32 10.01
C LEU A 70 -4.70 7.94 11.09
N THR A 71 -4.27 7.76 12.35
CA THR A 71 -5.20 7.49 13.44
C THR A 71 -6.18 8.63 13.64
N GLN A 72 -5.71 9.87 13.56
CA GLN A 72 -6.56 11.07 13.70
C GLN A 72 -7.51 11.22 12.52
N ARG A 73 -7.00 11.06 11.30
CA ARG A 73 -7.80 11.25 10.08
C ARG A 73 -8.88 10.18 9.92
N LEU A 74 -8.56 8.94 10.26
CA LEU A 74 -9.45 7.80 10.04
C LEU A 74 -10.27 7.42 11.29
N HIS A 75 -10.02 8.06 12.43
CA HIS A 75 -10.68 7.77 13.69
C HIS A 75 -10.60 6.28 14.07
N ARG A 76 -9.42 5.70 13.91
CA ARG A 76 -9.16 4.30 14.23
C ARG A 76 -8.00 4.20 15.19
N ASN A 77 -7.97 3.14 16.00
CA ASN A 77 -6.88 2.95 16.95
C ASN A 77 -5.56 2.64 16.24
N ARG A 78 -4.47 2.89 16.95
CA ARG A 78 -3.12 2.73 16.41
C ARG A 78 -2.81 1.29 15.98
N SER A 79 -3.28 0.30 16.74
CA SER A 79 -3.06 -1.12 16.41
C SER A 79 -3.69 -1.49 15.07
N ALA A 80 -4.92 -1.06 14.83
CA ALA A 80 -5.63 -1.32 13.58
C ALA A 80 -4.92 -0.65 12.39
N ILE A 81 -4.52 0.60 12.54
CA ILE A 81 -3.79 1.34 11.51
C ILE A 81 -2.44 0.65 11.22
N THR A 82 -1.68 0.31 12.25
CA THR A 82 -0.38 -0.35 12.09
C THR A 82 -0.50 -1.68 11.36
N LYS A 83 -1.53 -2.46 11.68
CA LYS A 83 -1.80 -3.74 11.02
C LYS A 83 -2.09 -3.55 9.54
N ASP A 84 -2.95 -2.60 9.19
CA ASP A 84 -3.31 -2.33 7.81
C ASP A 84 -2.13 -1.75 7.03
N VAL A 85 -1.35 -0.87 7.62
CA VAL A 85 -0.12 -0.34 7.02
C VAL A 85 0.84 -1.50 6.70
N GLY A 86 1.04 -2.42 7.65
CA GLY A 86 1.90 -3.58 7.43
C GLY A 86 1.41 -4.47 6.29
N MET A 87 0.10 -4.69 6.18
CA MET A 87 -0.50 -5.45 5.09
C MET A 87 -0.29 -4.76 3.74
N LEU A 88 -0.53 -3.45 3.68
CA LEU A 88 -0.37 -2.68 2.44
C LEU A 88 1.10 -2.60 2.01
N GLU A 89 2.03 -2.56 2.95
CA GLU A 89 3.46 -2.64 2.65
C GLU A 89 3.82 -3.99 2.01
N LYS A 90 3.30 -5.08 2.55
CA LYS A 90 3.52 -6.43 2.01
C LYS A 90 2.99 -6.55 0.59
N LEU A 91 1.86 -5.91 0.31
CA LEU A 91 1.26 -5.89 -1.02
C LEU A 91 2.02 -4.99 -1.99
N GLY A 92 2.91 -4.15 -1.50
CA GLY A 92 3.66 -3.24 -2.33
C GLY A 92 2.89 -1.98 -2.73
N LEU A 93 1.78 -1.68 -2.04
CA LEU A 93 0.96 -0.51 -2.33
C LEU A 93 1.50 0.75 -1.67
N ILE A 94 2.20 0.61 -0.57
CA ILE A 94 2.78 1.72 0.18
C ILE A 94 4.25 1.44 0.53
N ILE A 95 4.97 2.51 0.78
CA ILE A 95 6.34 2.48 1.25
C ILE A 95 6.39 3.28 2.55
N SER A 96 7.12 2.75 3.55
CA SER A 96 7.30 3.44 4.82
C SER A 96 8.75 3.81 5.00
N ASN A 97 8.99 5.01 5.52
CA ASN A 97 10.29 5.50 5.93
C ASN A 97 10.24 5.91 7.39
N ARG A 98 11.31 5.63 8.11
CA ARG A 98 11.45 6.09 9.48
C ARG A 98 12.16 7.44 9.48
N GLN A 99 11.61 8.39 10.21
CA GLN A 99 12.18 9.72 10.35
C GLN A 99 12.35 10.09 11.81
N ALA A 100 13.44 10.77 12.12
CA ALA A 100 13.62 11.32 13.44
C ALA A 100 12.56 12.40 13.70
N ASN A 101 11.95 12.35 14.88
CA ASN A 101 10.98 13.33 15.33
C ASN A 101 11.56 13.98 16.59
N PRO A 102 12.18 15.18 16.51
CA PRO A 102 12.88 15.77 17.64
C PRO A 102 12.01 15.82 18.90
N GLY A 103 12.52 15.25 20.00
CA GLY A 103 11.81 15.16 21.26
C GLY A 103 10.83 14.01 21.38
N HIS A 104 10.58 13.24 20.30
CA HIS A 104 9.57 12.18 20.28
C HIS A 104 10.08 10.84 19.71
N GLY A 105 11.39 10.73 19.46
CA GLY A 105 12.00 9.50 18.93
C GLY A 105 11.84 9.39 17.42
N ILE A 106 11.59 8.16 16.94
CA ILE A 106 11.47 7.87 15.50
C ILE A 106 10.01 7.65 15.15
N GLN A 107 9.54 8.31 14.11
CA GLN A 107 8.21 8.10 13.58
C GLN A 107 8.25 7.47 12.20
N LYS A 108 7.22 6.70 11.87
CA LYS A 108 7.05 6.07 10.58
C LYS A 108 6.19 6.97 9.69
N VAL A 109 6.72 7.29 8.50
CA VAL A 109 5.99 8.07 7.49
C VAL A 109 5.64 7.13 6.34
N VAL A 110 4.38 7.11 5.97
CA VAL A 110 3.79 6.21 4.96
C VAL A 110 3.43 7.01 3.72
N ARG A 111 3.83 6.50 2.55
CA ARG A 111 3.47 7.11 1.28
C ARG A 111 3.00 6.06 0.27
N SER A 112 2.20 6.48 -0.70
CA SER A 112 1.77 5.62 -1.80
C SER A 112 2.94 5.30 -2.73
N ILE A 113 2.92 4.11 -3.33
CA ILE A 113 3.92 3.69 -4.32
C ILE A 113 3.81 4.49 -5.63
N ALA A 114 2.62 4.99 -5.94
CA ALA A 114 2.36 5.73 -7.17
C ALA A 114 1.23 6.73 -6.97
N PRO A 115 1.16 7.79 -7.82
CA PRO A 115 0.05 8.74 -7.74
C PRO A 115 -1.30 8.11 -8.11
N LYS A 116 -1.28 7.06 -8.95
CA LYS A 116 -2.49 6.34 -9.37
C LYS A 116 -2.28 4.84 -9.22
N ILE A 117 -3.25 4.17 -8.63
CA ILE A 117 -3.25 2.72 -8.48
C ILE A 117 -4.55 2.19 -9.07
N GLU A 118 -4.44 1.27 -10.03
CA GLU A 118 -5.58 0.60 -10.63
C GLU A 118 -5.70 -0.81 -10.06
N MET A 119 -6.93 -1.20 -9.74
CA MET A 119 -7.28 -2.55 -9.31
C MET A 119 -8.21 -3.13 -10.36
N VAL A 120 -7.82 -4.25 -10.97
CA VAL A 120 -8.57 -4.91 -12.03
C VAL A 120 -8.82 -6.35 -11.63
N ALA A 121 -10.06 -6.81 -11.79
CA ALA A 121 -10.42 -8.19 -11.52
C ALA A 121 -11.26 -8.72 -12.66
N THR A 122 -11.09 -10.00 -12.96
CA THR A 122 -11.84 -10.68 -14.01
C THR A 122 -12.96 -11.50 -13.38
N LEU A 123 -14.18 -11.34 -13.93
CA LEU A 123 -15.35 -12.11 -13.54
C LEU A 123 -15.66 -13.12 -14.63
N GLY A 124 -15.62 -14.41 -14.27
CA GLY A 124 -15.93 -15.45 -15.23
C GLY A 124 -14.89 -16.53 -15.40
#